data_42363aad8e72fac687f0aa0fdcc455f3
#
_entry.id   42363aad8e72fac687f0aa0fdcc455f3
#
_cell.length_a   1.000
_cell.length_b   1.000
_cell.length_c   1.000
_cell.angle_alpha   90.00
_cell.angle_beta   90.00
_cell.angle_gamma   90.00
#
_symmetry.space_group_name_H-M   'P 1'
#
loop_
_entity.id
_entity.type
_entity.pdbx_description
1 polymer ?
#
loop_
_entity_poly.entity_id
_entity_poly.type
_entity_poly.pdbx_seq_one_letter_code
_entity_poly.pdbx_strand_id
1 'polypeptide(L)'
;MNKFIEIFTGLERAHGCTYVEKKNVDGTKVKGQSFVKRQHVTTELWSNHLKGIEPSLGIIPINEENKCRWGCIDIDSYAGFNHKKLINQITKLKLPLVTTRSKSGGAHIFLFTTVPVDAELIRKKLISIGSILGFGSSEVFPKQIELKSKDDTGNFHNLP
;
A
#
# COMPACT_ATOMS: atom_id res chain seq x y z
N MET A 1 -6.27 12.59 11.53
CA MET A 1 -6.76 12.44 10.14
C MET A 1 -5.89 13.21 9.15
N ASN A 2 -5.68 14.52 9.27
CA ASN A 2 -4.94 15.32 8.27
C ASN A 2 -3.54 14.79 7.94
N LYS A 3 -2.71 14.44 8.95
CA LYS A 3 -1.37 13.86 8.71
C LYS A 3 -1.42 12.52 7.97
N PHE A 4 -2.42 11.67 8.26
CA PHE A 4 -2.58 10.39 7.59
C PHE A 4 -2.91 10.60 6.10
N ILE A 5 -3.83 11.50 5.80
CA ILE A 5 -4.16 11.88 4.42
C ILE A 5 -2.92 12.42 3.70
N GLU A 6 -2.18 13.32 4.36
CA GLU A 6 -0.99 13.95 3.78
C GLU A 6 0.10 12.94 3.37
N ILE A 7 0.39 11.94 4.22
CA ILE A 7 1.43 10.94 3.93
C ILE A 7 1.00 9.92 2.88
N PHE A 8 -0.30 9.65 2.74
CA PHE A 8 -0.84 8.71 1.76
C PHE A 8 -1.45 9.41 0.53
N THR A 9 -0.91 10.55 0.13
CA THR A 9 -1.29 11.20 -1.13
C THR A 9 -0.87 10.36 -2.33
N GLY A 10 -1.65 10.45 -3.43
CA GLY A 10 -1.39 9.72 -4.67
C GLY A 10 -2.24 10.27 -5.80
N LEU A 11 -2.79 9.40 -6.65
CA LEU A 11 -3.69 9.81 -7.73
C LEU A 11 -5.01 10.36 -7.18
N GLU A 12 -5.29 11.63 -7.43
CA GLU A 12 -6.49 12.28 -6.86
C GLU A 12 -7.78 11.84 -7.52
N ARG A 13 -7.77 11.62 -8.83
CA ARG A 13 -8.98 11.32 -9.64
C ARG A 13 -9.50 9.89 -9.51
N ALA A 14 -8.80 9.02 -8.76
CA ALA A 14 -9.22 7.65 -8.56
C ALA A 14 -8.68 7.06 -7.26
N HIS A 15 -9.40 6.11 -6.70
CA HIS A 15 -9.00 5.37 -5.50
C HIS A 15 -9.51 3.93 -5.53
N GLY A 16 -8.93 3.08 -4.71
CA GLY A 16 -9.38 1.71 -4.50
C GLY A 16 -10.43 1.60 -3.40
N CYS A 17 -11.35 0.68 -3.60
CA CYS A 17 -12.30 0.24 -2.57
C CYS A 17 -12.20 -1.27 -2.43
N THR A 18 -12.15 -1.76 -1.19
CA THR A 18 -12.14 -3.19 -0.90
C THR A 18 -13.19 -3.51 0.15
N TYR A 19 -14.14 -4.38 -0.21
CA TYR A 19 -15.06 -5.01 0.73
C TYR A 19 -14.48 -6.36 1.14
N VAL A 20 -14.41 -6.61 2.44
CA VAL A 20 -14.00 -7.91 2.98
C VAL A 20 -15.26 -8.63 3.42
N GLU A 21 -15.77 -9.55 2.61
CA GLU A 21 -16.91 -10.36 3.00
C GLU A 21 -16.58 -11.16 4.28
N LYS A 22 -17.60 -11.45 5.08
CA LYS A 22 -17.49 -12.16 6.36
C LYS A 22 -16.74 -13.49 6.15
N LYS A 23 -15.87 -13.84 7.11
CA LYS A 23 -15.21 -15.16 7.13
C LYS A 23 -16.24 -16.27 7.03
N ASN A 24 -15.95 -17.29 6.23
CA ASN A 24 -16.73 -18.53 6.25
C ASN A 24 -16.71 -19.14 7.65
N VAL A 25 -17.72 -19.94 7.97
CA VAL A 25 -17.86 -20.62 9.27
C VAL A 25 -16.64 -21.51 9.60
N ASP A 26 -15.93 -22.00 8.58
CA ASP A 26 -14.70 -22.80 8.69
C ASP A 26 -13.41 -21.95 8.85
N GLY A 27 -13.53 -20.62 8.92
CA GLY A 27 -12.39 -19.70 9.06
C GLY A 27 -11.63 -19.41 7.76
N THR A 28 -12.04 -19.97 6.62
CA THR A 28 -11.46 -19.69 5.31
C THR A 28 -11.78 -18.25 4.88
N LYS A 29 -10.83 -17.60 4.18
CA LYS A 29 -11.04 -16.25 3.66
C LYS A 29 -12.10 -16.27 2.56
N VAL A 30 -13.14 -15.48 2.72
CA VAL A 30 -13.99 -15.10 1.61
C VAL A 30 -13.21 -14.15 0.71
N LYS A 31 -13.30 -14.34 -0.59
CA LYS A 31 -12.62 -13.51 -1.59
C LYS A 31 -13.25 -12.12 -1.56
N GLY A 32 -12.51 -11.16 -0.98
CA GLY A 32 -12.94 -9.75 -0.96
C GLY A 32 -13.10 -9.20 -2.37
N GLN A 33 -14.05 -8.28 -2.54
CA GLN A 33 -14.24 -7.55 -3.80
C GLN A 33 -13.42 -6.28 -3.76
N SER A 34 -12.48 -6.13 -4.72
CA SER A 34 -11.64 -4.95 -4.86
C SER A 34 -11.86 -4.33 -6.23
N PHE A 35 -12.05 -3.02 -6.28
CA PHE A 35 -12.25 -2.29 -7.54
C PHE A 35 -11.78 -0.84 -7.41
N VAL A 36 -11.52 -0.20 -8.55
CA VAL A 36 -11.16 1.21 -8.64
C VAL A 36 -12.41 2.06 -8.83
N LYS A 37 -12.57 3.12 -8.04
CA LYS A 37 -13.53 4.19 -8.26
C LYS A 37 -12.82 5.39 -8.88
N ARG A 38 -13.35 5.90 -10.00
CA ARG A 38 -12.84 7.07 -10.71
C ARG A 38 -13.45 8.36 -10.15
N GLN A 39 -13.10 8.69 -8.93
CA GLN A 39 -13.53 9.88 -8.21
C GLN A 39 -12.56 10.21 -7.09
N HIS A 40 -12.53 11.45 -6.63
CA HIS A 40 -11.75 11.87 -5.47
C HIS A 40 -12.16 11.11 -4.20
N VAL A 41 -11.20 10.88 -3.31
CA VAL A 41 -11.50 10.34 -1.98
C VAL A 41 -12.17 11.41 -1.15
N THR A 42 -13.36 11.13 -0.63
CA THR A 42 -14.07 12.03 0.26
C THR A 42 -13.53 11.98 1.69
N THR A 43 -13.71 13.07 2.45
CA THR A 43 -13.39 13.11 3.88
C THR A 43 -14.10 12.00 4.67
N GLU A 44 -15.31 11.66 4.24
CA GLU A 44 -16.08 10.56 4.83
C GLU A 44 -15.41 9.20 4.63
N LEU A 45 -14.93 8.91 3.41
CA LEU A 45 -14.20 7.66 3.11
C LEU A 45 -12.92 7.54 3.96
N TRP A 46 -12.16 8.62 4.11
CA TRP A 46 -11.01 8.66 5.01
C TRP A 46 -11.42 8.39 6.47
N SER A 47 -12.48 9.05 6.95
CA SER A 47 -12.99 8.85 8.31
C SER A 47 -13.47 7.42 8.53
N ASN A 48 -14.21 6.86 7.58
CA ASN A 48 -14.73 5.49 7.65
C ASN A 48 -13.59 4.47 7.67
N HIS A 49 -12.58 4.64 6.81
CA HIS A 49 -11.41 3.78 6.80
C HIS A 49 -10.70 3.74 8.16
N LEU A 50 -10.43 4.90 8.77
CA LEU A 50 -9.80 4.99 10.09
C LEU A 50 -10.65 4.41 11.23
N LYS A 51 -11.96 4.28 11.04
CA LYS A 51 -12.90 3.64 11.97
C LYS A 51 -13.09 2.14 11.68
N GLY A 52 -12.45 1.60 10.65
CA GLY A 52 -12.64 0.22 10.21
C GLY A 52 -14.01 -0.05 9.58
N ILE A 53 -14.68 0.99 9.06
CA ILE A 53 -15.97 0.89 8.34
C ILE A 53 -15.68 0.65 6.87
N GLU A 54 -16.30 -0.39 6.29
CA GLU A 54 -16.15 -0.73 4.88
C GLU A 54 -16.87 0.27 3.94
N PRO A 55 -16.33 0.44 2.73
CA PRO A 55 -15.17 -0.24 2.16
C PRO A 55 -13.83 0.23 2.74
N SER A 56 -12.86 -0.69 2.84
CA SER A 56 -11.47 -0.29 3.10
C SER A 56 -10.96 0.56 1.95
N LEU A 57 -10.26 1.65 2.28
CA LEU A 57 -9.72 2.58 1.31
C LEU A 57 -8.36 2.10 0.79
N GLY A 58 -8.19 2.15 -0.51
CA GLY A 58 -6.93 1.96 -1.19
C GLY A 58 -6.51 3.24 -1.92
N ILE A 59 -5.22 3.56 -1.87
CA ILE A 59 -4.66 4.71 -2.60
C ILE A 59 -3.73 4.23 -3.70
N ILE A 60 -3.79 4.89 -4.84
CA ILE A 60 -2.89 4.68 -5.97
C ILE A 60 -1.67 5.58 -5.74
N PRO A 61 -0.45 5.04 -5.48
CA PRO A 61 0.68 5.86 -5.07
C PRO A 61 1.16 6.84 -6.12
N ILE A 62 1.09 6.48 -7.40
CA ILE A 62 1.53 7.31 -8.52
C ILE A 62 0.52 8.42 -8.80
N ASN A 63 1.01 9.67 -8.95
CA ASN A 63 0.20 10.84 -9.27
C ASN A 63 0.20 11.16 -10.78
N GLU A 64 -0.48 12.23 -11.19
CA GLU A 64 -0.57 12.68 -12.59
C GLU A 64 0.79 13.03 -13.23
N GLU A 65 1.80 13.33 -12.43
CA GLU A 65 3.15 13.65 -12.88
C GLU A 65 4.08 12.41 -12.90
N ASN A 66 3.52 11.21 -12.74
CA ASN A 66 4.27 9.96 -12.60
C ASN A 66 5.23 9.95 -11.40
N LYS A 67 4.86 10.66 -10.32
CA LYS A 67 5.62 10.75 -9.09
C LYS A 67 4.85 10.15 -7.92
N CYS A 68 5.58 9.76 -6.88
CA CYS A 68 5.04 9.21 -5.63
C CYS A 68 5.65 9.90 -4.42
N ARG A 69 4.89 10.04 -3.33
CA ARG A 69 5.40 10.42 -2.00
C ARG A 69 5.63 9.21 -1.11
N TRP A 70 5.17 8.07 -1.53
CA TRP A 70 5.34 6.80 -0.81
C TRP A 70 5.29 5.63 -1.76
N GLY A 71 5.80 4.50 -1.29
CA GLY A 71 5.63 3.21 -1.92
C GLY A 71 5.62 2.12 -0.86
N CYS A 72 5.29 0.90 -1.26
CA CYS A 72 5.10 -0.22 -0.35
C CYS A 72 5.66 -1.52 -0.93
N ILE A 73 6.28 -2.34 -0.08
CA ILE A 73 6.50 -3.76 -0.34
C ILE A 73 5.39 -4.50 0.38
N ASP A 74 4.60 -5.28 -0.35
CA ASP A 74 3.49 -6.08 0.17
C ASP A 74 3.94 -7.52 0.34
N ILE A 75 4.08 -7.95 1.60
CA ILE A 75 4.55 -9.29 1.95
C ILE A 75 3.34 -10.15 2.30
N ASP A 76 2.96 -10.99 1.36
CA ASP A 76 1.93 -12.01 1.52
C ASP A 76 2.52 -13.31 2.09
N SER A 77 2.76 -13.34 3.38
CA SER A 77 3.19 -14.55 4.08
C SER A 77 2.23 -14.86 5.22
N TYR A 78 1.54 -15.98 5.13
CA TYR A 78 0.40 -16.26 6.02
C TYR A 78 0.72 -17.16 7.20
N ALA A 79 1.73 -18.01 7.10
CA ALA A 79 2.07 -18.97 8.16
C ALA A 79 3.36 -18.58 8.88
N GLY A 80 3.23 -18.19 10.16
CA GLY A 80 4.40 -18.01 11.02
C GLY A 80 5.29 -16.80 10.71
N PHE A 81 4.75 -15.76 10.05
CA PHE A 81 5.51 -14.55 9.72
C PHE A 81 6.04 -13.86 10.98
N ASN A 82 7.35 -13.69 11.06
CA ASN A 82 8.00 -13.10 12.23
C ASN A 82 8.24 -11.59 12.07
N HIS A 83 7.23 -10.80 12.42
CA HIS A 83 7.29 -9.34 12.37
C HIS A 83 8.44 -8.76 13.20
N LYS A 84 8.73 -9.34 14.37
CA LYS A 84 9.82 -8.87 15.23
C LYS A 84 11.19 -9.04 14.55
N LYS A 85 11.40 -10.16 13.86
CA LYS A 85 12.62 -10.41 13.08
C LYS A 85 12.78 -9.39 11.96
N LEU A 86 11.69 -9.10 11.22
CA LEU A 86 11.67 -8.08 10.17
C LEU A 86 12.03 -6.69 10.72
N ILE A 87 11.36 -6.26 11.79
CA ILE A 87 11.61 -4.94 12.41
C ILE A 87 13.06 -4.83 12.89
N ASN A 88 13.59 -5.87 13.56
CA ASN A 88 14.97 -5.90 14.00
C ASN A 88 15.97 -5.78 12.84
N GLN A 89 15.69 -6.43 11.70
CA GLN A 89 16.53 -6.35 10.51
C GLN A 89 16.52 -4.94 9.91
N ILE A 90 15.33 -4.34 9.76
CA ILE A 90 15.15 -2.95 9.28
C ILE A 90 15.92 -1.97 10.17
N THR A 91 15.80 -2.11 11.50
CA THR A 91 16.48 -1.26 12.49
C THR A 91 17.99 -1.42 12.41
N LYS A 92 18.50 -2.67 12.36
CA LYS A 92 19.93 -2.97 12.24
C LYS A 92 20.55 -2.37 10.99
N LEU A 93 19.81 -2.39 9.88
CA LEU A 93 20.22 -1.81 8.60
C LEU A 93 19.98 -0.30 8.52
N LYS A 94 19.41 0.32 9.55
CA LYS A 94 19.06 1.76 9.61
C LYS A 94 18.22 2.21 8.41
N LEU A 95 17.31 1.36 7.94
CA LEU A 95 16.45 1.70 6.81
C LEU A 95 15.29 2.60 7.27
N PRO A 96 14.98 3.70 6.56
CA PRO A 96 13.91 4.63 6.92
C PRO A 96 12.54 4.09 6.47
N LEU A 97 12.13 2.97 7.05
CA LEU A 97 10.92 2.24 6.67
C LEU A 97 9.94 2.15 7.83
N VAL A 98 8.66 2.22 7.49
CA VAL A 98 7.55 1.97 8.42
C VAL A 98 6.92 0.63 8.08
N THR A 99 6.73 -0.21 9.08
CA THR A 99 6.15 -1.55 8.89
C THR A 99 4.81 -1.65 9.61
N THR A 100 3.79 -2.10 8.90
CA THR A 100 2.48 -2.44 9.45
C THR A 100 2.16 -3.91 9.21
N ARG A 101 1.25 -4.47 10.02
CA ARG A 101 0.73 -5.81 9.80
C ARG A 101 -0.35 -5.76 8.71
N SER A 102 -0.28 -6.67 7.73
CA SER A 102 -1.38 -6.84 6.77
C SER A 102 -2.56 -7.60 7.39
N LYS A 103 -3.75 -7.46 6.83
CA LYS A 103 -4.96 -8.19 7.28
C LYS A 103 -4.80 -9.71 7.24
N SER A 104 -3.97 -10.19 6.32
CA SER A 104 -3.69 -11.62 6.12
C SER A 104 -2.63 -12.19 7.06
N GLY A 105 -2.01 -11.34 7.90
CA GLY A 105 -0.94 -11.75 8.82
C GLY A 105 0.47 -11.55 8.29
N GLY A 106 0.63 -11.13 7.03
CA GLY A 106 1.90 -10.67 6.45
C GLY A 106 2.25 -9.24 6.89
N ALA A 107 3.01 -8.51 6.08
CA ALA A 107 3.44 -7.16 6.41
C ALA A 107 3.41 -6.23 5.19
N HIS A 108 3.10 -4.97 5.42
CA HIS A 108 3.34 -3.88 4.48
C HIS A 108 4.55 -3.08 4.97
N ILE A 109 5.53 -2.87 4.09
CA ILE A 109 6.72 -2.07 4.40
C ILE A 109 6.67 -0.82 3.55
N PHE A 110 6.45 0.33 4.20
CA PHE A 110 6.32 1.62 3.55
C PHE A 110 7.63 2.38 3.54
N LEU A 111 7.93 3.00 2.40
CA LEU A 111 8.93 4.04 2.23
C LEU A 111 8.21 5.35 1.94
N PHE A 112 8.46 6.38 2.74
CA PHE A 112 7.92 7.72 2.54
C PHE A 112 9.01 8.69 2.12
N THR A 113 8.64 9.69 1.33
CA THR A 113 9.53 10.80 0.91
C THR A 113 8.94 12.14 1.31
N THR A 114 9.77 13.11 1.58
CA THR A 114 9.35 14.48 1.97
C THR A 114 8.79 15.27 0.80
N VAL A 115 9.22 14.93 -0.42
CA VAL A 115 8.74 15.52 -1.69
C VAL A 115 8.35 14.40 -2.65
N PRO A 116 7.48 14.66 -3.64
CA PRO A 116 7.21 13.69 -4.70
C PRO A 116 8.48 13.37 -5.48
N VAL A 117 8.76 12.09 -5.71
CA VAL A 117 9.89 11.59 -6.52
C VAL A 117 9.36 10.66 -7.62
N ASP A 118 10.13 10.46 -8.67
CA ASP A 118 9.73 9.60 -9.79
C ASP A 118 9.33 8.20 -9.32
N ALA A 119 8.19 7.71 -9.82
CA ALA A 119 7.64 6.40 -9.46
C ALA A 119 8.64 5.26 -9.75
N GLU A 120 9.40 5.38 -10.84
CA GLU A 120 10.47 4.43 -11.19
C GLU A 120 11.56 4.37 -10.11
N LEU A 121 11.97 5.52 -9.58
CA LEU A 121 13.01 5.61 -8.57
C LEU A 121 12.56 4.95 -7.25
N ILE A 122 11.35 5.25 -6.78
CA ILE A 122 10.78 4.62 -5.58
C ILE A 122 10.67 3.11 -5.80
N ARG A 123 10.13 2.69 -6.95
CA ARG A 123 9.96 1.27 -7.26
C ARG A 123 11.29 0.52 -7.28
N LYS A 124 12.31 1.02 -7.97
CA LYS A 124 13.66 0.43 -8.01
C LYS A 124 14.26 0.33 -6.60
N LYS A 125 14.11 1.38 -5.79
CA LYS A 125 14.60 1.40 -4.42
C LYS A 125 13.92 0.33 -3.55
N LEU A 126 12.61 0.20 -3.64
CA LEU A 126 11.85 -0.81 -2.88
C LEU A 126 12.17 -2.24 -3.32
N ILE A 127 12.36 -2.50 -4.61
CA ILE A 127 12.80 -3.82 -5.12
C ILE A 127 14.17 -4.19 -4.53
N SER A 128 15.12 -3.24 -4.54
CA SER A 128 16.44 -3.44 -3.95
C SER A 128 16.35 -3.72 -2.44
N ILE A 129 15.54 -2.94 -1.71
CA ILE A 129 15.30 -3.14 -0.29
C ILE A 129 14.64 -4.50 -0.03
N GLY A 130 13.63 -4.87 -0.80
CA GLY A 130 12.97 -6.17 -0.71
C GLY A 130 13.95 -7.33 -0.84
N SER A 131 14.86 -7.24 -1.81
CA SER A 131 15.90 -8.25 -2.01
C SER A 131 16.86 -8.34 -0.82
N ILE A 132 17.30 -7.21 -0.25
CA ILE A 132 18.17 -7.15 0.93
C ILE A 132 17.49 -7.77 2.17
N LEU A 133 16.18 -7.53 2.31
CA LEU A 133 15.38 -8.06 3.42
C LEU A 133 14.97 -9.54 3.23
N GLY A 134 15.24 -10.14 2.06
CA GLY A 134 14.87 -11.52 1.74
C GLY A 134 13.45 -11.66 1.15
N PHE A 135 12.86 -10.57 0.68
CA PHE A 135 11.51 -10.51 0.10
C PHE A 135 11.51 -10.02 -1.36
N GLY A 136 12.52 -10.40 -2.14
CA GLY A 136 12.69 -9.94 -3.52
C GLY A 136 11.57 -10.35 -4.50
N SER A 137 10.76 -11.36 -4.16
CA SER A 137 9.59 -11.79 -4.93
C SER A 137 8.27 -11.13 -4.52
N SER A 138 8.28 -10.29 -3.48
CA SER A 138 7.07 -9.61 -3.01
C SER A 138 6.60 -8.54 -3.98
N GLU A 139 5.29 -8.27 -3.97
CA GLU A 139 4.74 -7.18 -4.75
C GLU A 139 5.25 -5.82 -4.26
N VAL A 140 5.51 -4.91 -5.22
CA VAL A 140 5.98 -3.55 -4.93
C VAL A 140 5.04 -2.54 -5.56
N PHE A 141 4.59 -1.58 -4.76
CA PHE A 141 3.80 -0.42 -5.18
C PHE A 141 4.66 0.85 -5.13
N PRO A 142 4.57 1.71 -6.15
CA PRO A 142 3.71 1.62 -7.32
C PRO A 142 4.07 0.41 -8.21
N LYS A 143 3.04 -0.25 -8.78
CA LYS A 143 3.27 -1.30 -9.80
C LYS A 143 3.67 -0.69 -11.15
N GLN A 144 3.11 0.47 -11.48
CA GLN A 144 3.40 1.25 -12.68
C GLN A 144 4.43 2.34 -12.38
N ILE A 145 5.25 2.65 -13.36
CA ILE A 145 6.20 3.77 -13.32
C ILE A 145 5.69 5.00 -14.06
N GLU A 146 4.65 4.81 -14.89
CA GLU A 146 3.97 5.87 -15.64
C GLU A 146 2.48 5.54 -15.81
N LEU A 147 1.67 6.57 -15.94
CA LEU A 147 0.29 6.51 -16.39
C LEU A 147 0.25 6.75 -17.89
N LYS A 148 -0.20 5.77 -18.67
CA LYS A 148 -0.14 5.79 -20.15
C LYS A 148 -1.16 6.72 -20.78
N SER A 149 -2.21 7.07 -20.07
CA SER A 149 -3.27 7.99 -20.54
C SER A 149 -4.01 8.60 -19.35
N LYS A 150 -4.89 9.57 -19.64
CA LYS A 150 -5.80 10.15 -18.63
C LYS A 150 -6.82 9.13 -18.08
N ASP A 151 -7.04 8.04 -18.78
CA ASP A 151 -7.92 6.96 -18.35
C ASP A 151 -7.20 5.87 -17.56
N ASP A 152 -5.87 5.83 -17.61
CA ASP A 152 -5.07 4.90 -16.82
C ASP A 152 -5.03 5.36 -15.35
N THR A 153 -5.39 4.47 -14.44
CA THR A 153 -5.37 4.77 -13.01
C THR A 153 -4.22 4.10 -12.27
N GLY A 154 -3.57 3.13 -12.88
CA GLY A 154 -2.61 2.30 -12.17
C GLY A 154 -3.26 1.41 -11.10
N ASN A 155 -2.44 0.76 -10.27
CA ASN A 155 -2.88 -0.12 -9.19
C ASN A 155 -2.87 0.61 -7.84
N PHE A 156 -3.94 0.41 -7.07
CA PHE A 156 -3.98 0.89 -5.68
C PHE A 156 -3.38 -0.14 -4.70
N HIS A 157 -2.96 0.35 -3.56
CA HIS A 157 -2.61 -0.44 -2.38
C HIS A 157 -3.60 -0.11 -1.26
N ASN A 158 -4.12 -1.13 -0.59
CA ASN A 158 -4.99 -0.94 0.58
C ASN A 158 -4.19 -0.29 1.72
N LEU A 159 -4.75 0.75 2.32
CA LEU A 159 -4.14 1.42 3.45
C LEU A 159 -4.17 0.57 4.72
N PRO A 160 -3.23 0.80 5.65
CA PRO A 160 -3.17 0.08 6.93
C PRO A 160 -4.29 0.47 7.89
#